data_e011597bdaacb97820f92fba96d70038
#
_entry.id   e011597bdaacb97820f92fba96d70038
#
_cell.length_a   1.000
_cell.length_b   1.000
_cell.length_c   1.000
_cell.angle_alpha   90.00
_cell.angle_beta   90.00
_cell.angle_gamma   90.00
#
_symmetry.space_group_name_H-M   'P 1'
#
loop_
_entity.id
_entity.type
_entity.pdbx_description
1 polymer ?
#
loop_
_entity_poly.entity_id
_entity_poly.type
_entity_poly.pdbx_seq_one_letter_code
_entity_poly.pdbx_strand_id
1 'polypeptide(L)'
;VELNAGAAAPRYCGRVIEGVDAAAPTPLWMAERLRRSGIRPISLLVDVTQYVMLELGQPMHAYDLGTLQGSIAVRRSRAGETLKLLDGRDAALDDSFLVVTDADRAVGLAGLMGGFDTRVTDATTAVFLEAAHFAPAAIMGRGRKLGLHTDAGHRFERGVDPELPRIAMEYATRLIVEVAGGAPGPVVEATLAQHLPRPQPIVLRRARLARVLGLQVSDAEVERILRALGLTVERLAALDGAAAIPSGVGVADGAGDADATASRMAGDTDTTQAVQGWRVTAPTRRFDIAIEEDLIEEIARIHGYDRIPTTLPAGAARLVAPTETRV
;
A
#
# COMPACT_ATOMS: atom_id res chain seq x y z
N VAL A 1 1.13 17.30 17.94
CA VAL A 1 0.73 15.89 17.76
C VAL A 1 1.75 14.99 18.42
N GLU A 2 1.30 13.99 19.16
CA GLU A 2 2.14 13.03 19.88
C GLU A 2 1.89 11.61 19.40
N LEU A 3 2.96 10.84 19.16
CA LEU A 3 2.89 9.45 18.67
C LEU A 3 3.26 8.48 19.80
N ASN A 4 2.29 8.14 20.66
CA ASN A 4 2.49 7.31 21.83
C ASN A 4 2.21 5.81 21.55
N ALA A 5 1.99 5.44 20.27
CA ALA A 5 1.80 4.06 19.82
C ALA A 5 3.05 3.43 19.15
N GLY A 6 4.17 4.15 19.08
CA GLY A 6 5.42 3.67 18.51
C GLY A 6 5.25 3.19 17.06
N ALA A 7 5.73 1.97 16.79
CA ALA A 7 5.68 1.39 15.45
C ALA A 7 4.26 1.21 14.86
N ALA A 8 3.22 1.24 15.71
CA ALA A 8 1.85 1.08 15.26
C ALA A 8 1.29 2.32 14.53
N ALA A 9 1.82 3.51 14.85
CA ALA A 9 1.44 4.78 14.23
C ALA A 9 2.68 5.67 14.03
N PRO A 10 3.55 5.35 13.05
CA PRO A 10 4.84 6.02 12.94
C PRO A 10 4.81 7.37 12.24
N ARG A 11 3.70 7.77 11.61
CA ARG A 11 3.57 9.07 10.95
C ARG A 11 2.17 9.62 11.04
N TYR A 12 2.06 10.91 11.35
CA TYR A 12 0.79 11.62 11.44
C TYR A 12 0.99 13.07 10.97
N CYS A 13 0.14 13.52 10.07
CA CYS A 13 0.06 14.89 9.61
C CYS A 13 -1.28 15.48 10.05
N GLY A 14 -1.25 16.68 10.62
CA GLY A 14 -2.43 17.45 10.99
C GLY A 14 -2.37 18.88 10.44
N ARG A 15 -3.52 19.45 10.12
CA ARG A 15 -3.64 20.85 9.71
C ARG A 15 -4.96 21.43 10.19
N VAL A 16 -4.90 22.63 10.70
CA VAL A 16 -6.09 23.47 10.98
C VAL A 16 -6.42 24.31 9.74
N ILE A 17 -7.70 24.41 9.41
CA ILE A 17 -8.22 25.39 8.45
C ILE A 17 -9.34 26.15 9.15
N GLU A 18 -9.18 27.44 9.32
CA GLU A 18 -10.15 28.31 9.99
C GLU A 18 -11.02 29.06 8.98
N GLY A 19 -12.24 29.41 9.36
CA GLY A 19 -13.16 30.21 8.54
C GLY A 19 -13.72 29.43 7.33
N VAL A 20 -13.89 28.12 7.45
CA VAL A 20 -14.51 27.28 6.40
C VAL A 20 -16.03 27.41 6.44
N ASP A 21 -16.66 27.40 5.27
CA ASP A 21 -18.10 27.20 5.12
C ASP A 21 -18.39 25.71 4.92
N ALA A 22 -18.62 24.99 6.02
CA ALA A 22 -18.92 23.56 5.99
C ALA A 22 -20.29 23.24 5.36
N ALA A 23 -21.19 24.22 5.24
CA ALA A 23 -22.50 24.08 4.59
C ALA A 23 -22.41 24.26 3.05
N ALA A 24 -21.26 24.68 2.52
CA ALA A 24 -21.06 24.81 1.08
C ALA A 24 -21.35 23.47 0.37
N PRO A 25 -22.05 23.48 -0.78
CA PRO A 25 -22.41 22.26 -1.48
C PRO A 25 -21.18 21.59 -2.10
N THR A 26 -21.13 20.28 -2.01
CA THR A 26 -20.11 19.49 -2.74
C THR A 26 -20.25 19.71 -4.25
N PRO A 27 -19.18 20.10 -4.96
CA PRO A 27 -19.22 20.29 -6.40
C PRO A 27 -19.74 19.05 -7.14
N LEU A 28 -20.60 19.26 -8.14
CA LEU A 28 -21.24 18.15 -8.87
C LEU A 28 -20.25 17.12 -9.42
N TRP A 29 -19.12 17.59 -9.93
CA TRP A 29 -18.09 16.70 -10.48
C TRP A 29 -17.51 15.75 -9.41
N MET A 30 -17.33 16.24 -8.17
CA MET A 30 -16.83 15.43 -7.04
C MET A 30 -17.91 14.47 -6.55
N ALA A 31 -19.12 14.95 -6.34
CA ALA A 31 -20.26 14.15 -5.93
C ALA A 31 -20.53 12.99 -6.91
N GLU A 32 -20.47 13.24 -8.23
CA GLU A 32 -20.66 12.21 -9.25
C GLU A 32 -19.51 11.19 -9.29
N ARG A 33 -18.26 11.60 -9.09
CA ARG A 33 -17.14 10.66 -8.99
C ARG A 33 -17.27 9.75 -7.78
N LEU A 34 -17.62 10.33 -6.60
CA LEU A 34 -17.89 9.56 -5.39
C LEU A 34 -19.02 8.54 -5.62
N ARG A 35 -20.16 9.00 -6.13
CA ARG A 35 -21.34 8.17 -6.39
C ARG A 35 -21.01 7.01 -7.35
N ARG A 36 -20.29 7.27 -8.44
CA ARG A 36 -19.87 6.25 -9.42
C ARG A 36 -18.85 5.26 -8.85
N SER A 37 -18.14 5.65 -7.80
CA SER A 37 -17.22 4.78 -7.06
C SER A 37 -17.89 4.05 -5.88
N GLY A 38 -19.22 4.15 -5.76
CA GLY A 38 -19.99 3.48 -4.71
C GLY A 38 -20.03 4.21 -3.36
N ILE A 39 -19.51 5.43 -3.29
CA ILE A 39 -19.51 6.27 -2.08
C ILE A 39 -20.65 7.28 -2.16
N ARG A 40 -21.49 7.29 -1.13
CA ARG A 40 -22.57 8.28 -1.00
C ARG A 40 -21.99 9.62 -0.51
N PRO A 41 -22.16 10.73 -1.26
CA PRO A 41 -21.85 12.06 -0.76
C PRO A 41 -22.63 12.39 0.53
N ILE A 42 -21.97 13.05 1.49
CA ILE A 42 -22.53 13.37 2.82
C ILE A 42 -22.51 14.87 3.05
N SER A 43 -21.33 15.48 3.07
CA SER A 43 -21.10 16.91 3.23
C SER A 43 -19.73 17.25 2.65
N LEU A 44 -19.50 18.51 2.27
CA LEU A 44 -18.28 18.91 1.56
C LEU A 44 -16.99 18.44 2.23
N LEU A 45 -16.82 18.66 3.54
CA LEU A 45 -15.58 18.30 4.24
C LEU A 45 -15.36 16.78 4.25
N VAL A 46 -16.42 16.00 4.44
CA VAL A 46 -16.35 14.54 4.38
C VAL A 46 -16.09 14.06 2.94
N ASP A 47 -16.77 14.65 1.97
CA ASP A 47 -16.66 14.29 0.56
C ASP A 47 -15.26 14.56 0.00
N VAL A 48 -14.60 15.65 0.43
CA VAL A 48 -13.20 15.92 0.09
C VAL A 48 -12.28 14.83 0.66
N THR A 49 -12.45 14.43 1.92
CA THR A 49 -11.61 13.37 2.51
C THR A 49 -11.83 12.03 1.80
N GLN A 50 -13.06 11.70 1.43
CA GLN A 50 -13.41 10.49 0.66
C GLN A 50 -12.85 10.55 -0.77
N TYR A 51 -12.93 11.73 -1.41
CA TYR A 51 -12.41 11.91 -2.75
C TYR A 51 -10.88 11.75 -2.80
N VAL A 52 -10.17 12.37 -1.86
CA VAL A 52 -8.70 12.21 -1.74
C VAL A 52 -8.32 10.75 -1.48
N MET A 53 -9.08 10.04 -0.64
CA MET A 53 -8.88 8.62 -0.39
C MET A 53 -9.06 7.79 -1.66
N LEU A 54 -10.05 8.07 -2.50
CA LEU A 54 -10.25 7.35 -3.76
C LEU A 54 -9.16 7.65 -4.79
N GLU A 55 -8.75 8.91 -4.90
CA GLU A 55 -7.80 9.33 -5.94
C GLU A 55 -6.36 8.96 -5.60
N LEU A 56 -5.96 9.13 -4.34
CA LEU A 56 -4.58 8.92 -3.89
C LEU A 56 -4.37 7.61 -3.10
N GLY A 57 -5.43 7.01 -2.57
CA GLY A 57 -5.32 5.85 -1.69
C GLY A 57 -5.07 6.20 -0.22
N GLN A 58 -5.04 7.48 0.17
CA GLN A 58 -4.82 7.95 1.52
C GLN A 58 -6.12 8.23 2.25
N PRO A 59 -6.55 7.40 3.22
CA PRO A 59 -7.66 7.77 4.08
C PRO A 59 -7.32 8.99 4.94
N MET A 60 -8.29 9.89 5.05
CA MET A 60 -8.19 11.10 5.84
C MET A 60 -9.39 11.23 6.77
N HIS A 61 -9.25 12.05 7.81
CA HIS A 61 -10.36 12.41 8.67
C HIS A 61 -10.41 13.93 8.89
N ALA A 62 -11.61 14.43 9.13
CA ALA A 62 -11.88 15.85 9.44
C ALA A 62 -12.62 15.92 10.78
N TYR A 63 -12.04 16.63 11.72
CA TYR A 63 -12.64 16.92 13.03
C TYR A 63 -13.15 18.37 13.06
N ASP A 64 -14.26 18.60 13.73
CA ASP A 64 -14.66 19.95 14.10
C ASP A 64 -13.70 20.48 15.19
N LEU A 65 -12.89 21.48 14.83
CA LEU A 65 -11.87 22.04 15.73
C LEU A 65 -12.49 22.58 17.02
N GLY A 66 -13.70 23.15 16.95
CA GLY A 66 -14.40 23.70 18.11
C GLY A 66 -14.77 22.67 19.18
N THR A 67 -14.76 21.40 18.82
CA THR A 67 -15.08 20.29 19.74
C THR A 67 -13.84 19.58 20.30
N LEU A 68 -12.66 19.88 19.74
CA LEU A 68 -11.38 19.31 20.20
C LEU A 68 -10.82 20.03 21.43
N GLN A 69 -10.14 19.29 22.28
CA GLN A 69 -9.53 19.81 23.51
C GLN A 69 -8.05 19.45 23.57
N GLY A 70 -7.19 20.47 23.74
CA GLY A 70 -5.76 20.26 23.93
C GLY A 70 -5.03 19.66 22.72
N SER A 71 -4.07 18.79 22.99
CA SER A 71 -3.19 18.19 21.97
C SER A 71 -3.78 16.93 21.38
N ILE A 72 -3.56 16.72 20.09
CA ILE A 72 -3.85 15.44 19.42
C ILE A 72 -2.72 14.44 19.70
N ALA A 73 -3.10 13.22 20.05
CA ALA A 73 -2.17 12.11 20.21
C ALA A 73 -2.72 10.81 19.60
N VAL A 74 -1.83 9.89 19.26
CA VAL A 74 -2.19 8.52 18.86
C VAL A 74 -1.60 7.54 19.87
N ARG A 75 -2.45 6.73 20.50
CA ARG A 75 -2.06 5.72 21.48
C ARG A 75 -2.87 4.42 21.33
N ARG A 76 -2.46 3.39 22.07
CA ARG A 76 -3.35 2.25 22.31
C ARG A 76 -4.49 2.67 23.22
N SER A 77 -5.68 2.12 22.96
CA SER A 77 -6.82 2.28 23.85
C SER A 77 -6.55 1.60 25.21
N ARG A 78 -7.28 2.04 26.23
CA ARG A 78 -7.25 1.44 27.56
C ARG A 78 -8.34 0.39 27.67
N ALA A 79 -8.11 -0.64 28.45
CA ALA A 79 -9.14 -1.65 28.71
C ALA A 79 -10.39 -1.00 29.30
N GLY A 80 -11.56 -1.28 28.68
CA GLY A 80 -12.84 -0.71 29.10
C GLY A 80 -13.10 0.73 28.65
N GLU A 81 -12.20 1.33 27.86
CA GLU A 81 -12.45 2.62 27.22
C GLU A 81 -13.60 2.50 26.22
N THR A 82 -14.45 3.48 26.13
CA THR A 82 -15.58 3.51 25.20
C THR A 82 -15.48 4.69 24.26
N LEU A 83 -15.97 4.52 23.03
CA LEU A 83 -16.04 5.57 22.03
C LEU A 83 -17.39 5.49 21.31
N LYS A 84 -18.13 6.59 21.27
CA LYS A 84 -19.29 6.71 20.42
C LYS A 84 -18.85 6.94 18.97
N LEU A 85 -19.19 6.03 18.10
CA LEU A 85 -18.78 6.04 16.69
C LEU A 85 -19.72 6.92 15.83
N LEU A 86 -19.25 7.27 14.62
CA LEU A 86 -20.04 8.08 13.66
C LEU A 86 -21.39 7.44 13.30
N ASP A 87 -21.53 6.12 13.39
CA ASP A 87 -22.80 5.42 13.16
C ASP A 87 -23.74 5.45 14.38
N GLY A 88 -23.34 6.13 15.46
CA GLY A 88 -24.12 6.32 16.69
C GLY A 88 -23.98 5.18 17.72
N ARG A 89 -23.26 4.11 17.41
CA ARG A 89 -23.03 3.00 18.36
C ARG A 89 -21.93 3.34 19.34
N ASP A 90 -22.03 2.86 20.56
CA ASP A 90 -20.96 2.89 21.55
C ASP A 90 -20.09 1.63 21.37
N ALA A 91 -18.80 1.84 21.08
CA ALA A 91 -17.81 0.79 20.95
C ALA A 91 -17.05 0.62 22.27
N ALA A 92 -17.08 -0.57 22.86
CA ALA A 92 -16.21 -0.94 23.96
C ALA A 92 -14.86 -1.40 23.41
N LEU A 93 -13.78 -0.81 23.88
CA LEU A 93 -12.43 -1.00 23.36
C LEU A 93 -11.60 -1.88 24.30
N ASP A 94 -10.81 -2.75 23.72
CA ASP A 94 -9.71 -3.42 24.40
C ASP A 94 -8.36 -2.77 24.01
N ASP A 95 -7.27 -3.13 24.65
CA ASP A 95 -5.93 -2.59 24.46
C ASP A 95 -5.32 -2.86 23.07
N SER A 96 -6.00 -3.64 22.22
CA SER A 96 -5.55 -3.95 20.88
C SER A 96 -5.88 -2.85 19.86
N PHE A 97 -6.81 -1.93 20.18
CA PHE A 97 -7.17 -0.84 19.27
C PHE A 97 -6.18 0.32 19.32
N LEU A 98 -6.06 1.03 18.22
CA LEU A 98 -5.46 2.36 18.17
C LEU A 98 -6.55 3.41 18.25
N VAL A 99 -6.31 4.45 19.04
CA VAL A 99 -7.20 5.60 19.15
C VAL A 99 -6.45 6.90 18.86
N VAL A 100 -7.13 7.80 18.20
CA VAL A 100 -6.77 9.21 18.17
C VAL A 100 -7.41 9.87 19.37
N THR A 101 -6.65 10.68 20.09
CA THR A 101 -7.14 11.34 21.32
C THR A 101 -6.94 12.85 21.24
N ASP A 102 -7.81 13.59 21.91
CA ASP A 102 -7.58 14.97 22.29
C ASP A 102 -7.37 15.03 23.83
N ALA A 103 -6.40 15.80 24.29
CA ALA A 103 -5.94 15.69 25.67
C ALA A 103 -5.78 14.20 26.08
N ASP A 104 -6.79 13.61 26.72
CA ASP A 104 -6.76 12.18 27.13
C ASP A 104 -7.97 11.34 26.63
N ARG A 105 -8.96 12.00 26.03
CA ARG A 105 -10.22 11.41 25.57
C ARG A 105 -10.03 10.82 24.17
N ALA A 106 -10.53 9.61 23.94
CA ALA A 106 -10.60 9.04 22.58
C ALA A 106 -11.61 9.81 21.72
N VAL A 107 -11.19 10.29 20.56
CA VAL A 107 -11.99 11.01 19.58
C VAL A 107 -12.14 10.29 18.25
N GLY A 108 -11.43 9.18 18.06
CA GLY A 108 -11.54 8.33 16.88
C GLY A 108 -10.82 7.00 17.05
N LEU A 109 -11.33 5.99 16.33
CA LEU A 109 -10.60 4.74 16.09
C LEU A 109 -9.63 4.96 14.95
N ALA A 110 -8.34 5.04 15.26
CA ALA A 110 -7.30 5.30 14.27
C ALA A 110 -7.36 4.29 13.10
N GLY A 111 -7.46 4.81 11.90
CA GLY A 111 -7.53 4.04 10.67
C GLY A 111 -8.84 3.29 10.41
N LEU A 112 -9.85 3.43 11.27
CA LEU A 112 -11.13 2.73 11.13
C LEU A 112 -12.31 3.70 11.00
N MET A 113 -12.60 4.50 12.04
CA MET A 113 -13.77 5.35 12.07
C MET A 113 -13.60 6.48 13.10
N GLY A 114 -14.01 7.70 12.76
CA GLY A 114 -14.04 8.83 13.69
C GLY A 114 -15.07 8.69 14.79
N GLY A 115 -14.95 9.53 15.81
CA GLY A 115 -15.91 9.66 16.89
C GLY A 115 -17.06 10.58 16.54
N PHE A 116 -18.24 10.30 17.11
CA PHE A 116 -19.46 11.07 16.86
C PHE A 116 -19.37 12.51 17.36
N ASP A 117 -18.77 12.70 18.55
CA ASP A 117 -18.79 13.99 19.25
C ASP A 117 -17.86 15.04 18.62
N THR A 118 -16.90 14.61 17.82
CA THR A 118 -15.93 15.49 17.14
C THR A 118 -16.12 15.55 15.62
N ARG A 119 -17.25 15.04 15.12
CA ARG A 119 -17.56 15.07 13.69
C ARG A 119 -17.83 16.47 13.20
N VAL A 120 -17.46 16.72 11.96
CA VAL A 120 -17.88 17.96 11.26
C VAL A 120 -19.38 17.97 11.03
N THR A 121 -19.97 19.17 11.07
CA THR A 121 -21.38 19.44 10.80
C THR A 121 -21.48 20.68 9.91
N ASP A 122 -22.68 21.01 9.43
CA ASP A 122 -22.90 22.23 8.63
C ASP A 122 -22.59 23.51 9.42
N ALA A 123 -22.53 23.44 10.75
CA ALA A 123 -22.18 24.56 11.62
C ALA A 123 -20.67 24.68 11.90
N THR A 124 -19.85 23.76 11.39
CA THR A 124 -18.40 23.78 11.59
C THR A 124 -17.79 24.97 10.85
N THR A 125 -17.03 25.81 11.56
CA THR A 125 -16.33 26.97 11.00
C THR A 125 -14.82 26.83 10.97
N ALA A 126 -14.28 25.81 11.67
CA ALA A 126 -12.86 25.48 11.67
C ALA A 126 -12.69 23.95 11.74
N VAL A 127 -11.79 23.43 10.92
CA VAL A 127 -11.58 22.00 10.80
C VAL A 127 -10.11 21.63 11.13
N PHE A 128 -9.93 20.52 11.84
CA PHE A 128 -8.65 19.87 11.95
C PHE A 128 -8.64 18.65 11.02
N LEU A 129 -7.76 18.67 10.01
CA LEU A 129 -7.57 17.55 9.09
C LEU A 129 -6.51 16.61 9.62
N GLU A 130 -6.75 15.32 9.42
CA GLU A 130 -5.84 14.21 9.72
C GLU A 130 -5.47 13.45 8.46
N ALA A 131 -4.19 13.16 8.30
CA ALA A 131 -3.67 12.13 7.39
C ALA A 131 -2.53 11.39 8.08
N ALA A 132 -2.60 10.07 8.14
CA ALA A 132 -1.63 9.30 8.91
C ALA A 132 -1.19 8.02 8.18
N HIS A 133 -0.07 7.46 8.65
CA HIS A 133 0.32 6.09 8.32
C HIS A 133 0.19 5.23 9.59
N PHE A 134 -0.64 4.21 9.52
CA PHE A 134 -0.78 3.18 10.56
C PHE A 134 -0.23 1.86 10.03
N ALA A 135 0.52 1.15 10.87
CA ALA A 135 1.05 -0.16 10.50
C ALA A 135 -0.10 -1.15 10.25
N PRO A 136 -0.13 -1.88 9.12
CA PRO A 136 -1.22 -2.81 8.78
C PRO A 136 -1.55 -3.80 9.90
N ALA A 137 -0.54 -4.35 10.57
CA ALA A 137 -0.73 -5.28 11.69
C ALA A 137 -1.47 -4.67 12.89
N ALA A 138 -1.42 -3.35 13.06
CA ALA A 138 -2.14 -2.66 14.13
C ALA A 138 -3.64 -2.47 13.83
N ILE A 139 -4.03 -2.49 12.55
CA ILE A 139 -5.41 -2.27 12.09
C ILE A 139 -6.10 -3.59 11.73
N MET A 140 -5.33 -4.55 11.19
CA MET A 140 -5.84 -5.83 10.70
C MET A 140 -6.73 -6.55 11.71
N GLY A 141 -7.97 -6.86 11.29
CA GLY A 141 -8.96 -7.56 12.09
C GLY A 141 -9.66 -6.73 13.17
N ARG A 142 -9.22 -5.50 13.43
CA ARG A 142 -9.82 -4.63 14.47
C ARG A 142 -11.22 -4.16 14.08
N GLY A 143 -11.41 -3.75 12.82
CA GLY A 143 -12.75 -3.43 12.31
C GLY A 143 -13.72 -4.60 12.49
N ARG A 144 -13.31 -5.83 12.17
CA ARG A 144 -14.14 -7.02 12.30
C ARG A 144 -14.60 -7.28 13.73
N LYS A 145 -13.76 -7.04 14.74
CA LYS A 145 -14.14 -7.17 16.16
C LYS A 145 -15.34 -6.30 16.53
N LEU A 146 -15.51 -5.16 15.89
CA LEU A 146 -16.61 -4.21 16.12
C LEU A 146 -17.70 -4.28 15.04
N GLY A 147 -17.62 -5.22 14.10
CA GLY A 147 -18.54 -5.31 12.96
C GLY A 147 -18.45 -4.11 12.02
N LEU A 148 -17.28 -3.46 11.93
CA LEU A 148 -17.01 -2.32 11.06
C LEU A 148 -16.38 -2.79 9.75
N HIS A 149 -16.93 -2.30 8.64
CA HIS A 149 -16.41 -2.48 7.29
C HIS A 149 -16.29 -1.10 6.64
N THR A 150 -15.13 -0.45 6.79
CA THR A 150 -14.91 0.90 6.29
C THR A 150 -13.87 0.91 5.18
N ASP A 151 -14.00 1.84 4.24
CA ASP A 151 -13.05 2.06 3.16
C ASP A 151 -11.64 2.42 3.68
N ALA A 152 -11.57 3.15 4.79
CA ALA A 152 -10.33 3.46 5.49
C ALA A 152 -9.68 2.18 6.08
N GLY A 153 -10.46 1.40 6.85
CA GLY A 153 -9.98 0.16 7.44
C GLY A 153 -9.46 -0.82 6.39
N HIS A 154 -10.19 -0.96 5.28
CA HIS A 154 -9.80 -1.82 4.16
C HIS A 154 -8.43 -1.44 3.55
N ARG A 155 -8.12 -0.13 3.46
CA ARG A 155 -6.83 0.35 2.96
C ARG A 155 -5.72 0.17 3.99
N PHE A 156 -5.94 0.60 5.22
CA PHE A 156 -4.92 0.49 6.27
C PHE A 156 -4.56 -0.96 6.61
N GLU A 157 -5.53 -1.90 6.57
CA GLU A 157 -5.24 -3.32 6.78
C GLU A 157 -4.31 -3.92 5.73
N ARG A 158 -4.32 -3.39 4.50
CA ARG A 158 -3.48 -3.85 3.38
C ARG A 158 -2.19 -3.07 3.26
N GLY A 159 -2.21 -1.82 3.69
CA GLY A 159 -1.12 -0.88 3.61
C GLY A 159 -1.53 0.42 2.93
N VAL A 160 -0.94 1.51 3.39
CA VAL A 160 -1.04 2.86 2.80
C VAL A 160 0.38 3.37 2.65
N ASP A 161 0.65 4.10 1.58
CA ASP A 161 1.98 4.67 1.34
C ASP A 161 2.40 5.59 2.49
N PRO A 162 3.50 5.30 3.22
CA PRO A 162 3.95 6.12 4.34
C PRO A 162 4.40 7.53 3.91
N GLU A 163 4.69 7.78 2.63
CA GLU A 163 5.08 9.11 2.13
C GLU A 163 3.90 9.96 1.67
N LEU A 164 2.71 9.38 1.59
CA LEU A 164 1.52 10.03 1.05
C LEU A 164 0.79 11.01 2.01
N PRO A 165 0.85 10.89 3.35
CA PRO A 165 0.08 11.74 4.24
C PRO A 165 0.25 13.24 4.00
N ARG A 166 1.49 13.71 3.75
CA ARG A 166 1.78 15.12 3.46
C ARG A 166 1.17 15.58 2.13
N ILE A 167 1.26 14.75 1.10
CA ILE A 167 0.73 15.05 -0.25
C ILE A 167 -0.80 15.12 -0.19
N ALA A 168 -1.43 14.16 0.48
CA ALA A 168 -2.88 14.13 0.65
C ALA A 168 -3.39 15.32 1.47
N MET A 169 -2.66 15.73 2.52
CA MET A 169 -2.96 16.90 3.32
C MET A 169 -2.98 18.18 2.47
N GLU A 170 -1.98 18.41 1.65
CA GLU A 170 -1.92 19.59 0.77
C GLU A 170 -3.04 19.55 -0.27
N TYR A 171 -3.33 18.37 -0.82
CA TYR A 171 -4.39 18.21 -1.83
C TYR A 171 -5.79 18.45 -1.24
N ALA A 172 -6.10 17.84 -0.09
CA ALA A 172 -7.36 18.05 0.60
C ALA A 172 -7.55 19.52 1.00
N THR A 173 -6.47 20.14 1.53
CA THR A 173 -6.49 21.57 1.87
C THR A 173 -6.86 22.43 0.67
N ARG A 174 -6.22 22.20 -0.49
CA ARG A 174 -6.53 22.96 -1.72
C ARG A 174 -7.99 22.82 -2.11
N LEU A 175 -8.53 21.61 -2.09
CA LEU A 175 -9.94 21.36 -2.44
C LEU A 175 -10.91 22.04 -1.46
N ILE A 176 -10.61 21.99 -0.16
CA ILE A 176 -11.45 22.66 0.85
C ILE A 176 -11.42 24.17 0.65
N VAL A 177 -10.24 24.77 0.53
CA VAL A 177 -10.10 26.23 0.36
C VAL A 177 -10.75 26.71 -0.93
N GLU A 178 -10.66 25.93 -2.01
CA GLU A 178 -11.28 26.27 -3.30
C GLU A 178 -12.82 26.32 -3.21
N VAL A 179 -13.46 25.46 -2.42
CA VAL A 179 -14.92 25.31 -2.38
C VAL A 179 -15.55 25.94 -1.14
N ALA A 180 -14.96 25.74 0.04
CA ALA A 180 -15.45 26.21 1.32
C ALA A 180 -14.77 27.50 1.81
N GLY A 181 -13.73 27.97 1.11
CA GLY A 181 -12.88 29.05 1.62
C GLY A 181 -12.05 28.63 2.81
N GLY A 182 -11.72 29.60 3.65
CA GLY A 182 -10.92 29.41 4.86
C GLY A 182 -9.44 29.72 4.70
N ALA A 183 -8.77 29.84 5.83
CA ALA A 183 -7.34 30.15 5.96
C ALA A 183 -6.61 28.93 6.54
N PRO A 184 -5.77 28.23 5.75
CA PRO A 184 -5.03 27.08 6.24
C PRO A 184 -3.83 27.51 7.07
N GLY A 185 -3.68 26.90 8.26
CA GLY A 185 -2.49 26.98 9.06
C GLY A 185 -1.36 26.10 8.51
N PRO A 186 -0.19 26.06 9.19
CA PRO A 186 0.89 25.18 8.80
C PRO A 186 0.51 23.70 8.97
N VAL A 187 1.11 22.82 8.16
CA VAL A 187 1.03 21.37 8.43
C VAL A 187 1.94 21.06 9.61
N VAL A 188 1.36 20.42 10.62
CA VAL A 188 2.09 19.83 11.73
C VAL A 188 2.32 18.36 11.42
N GLU A 189 3.58 17.92 11.44
CA GLU A 189 3.94 16.54 11.16
C GLU A 189 4.73 15.94 12.32
N ALA A 190 4.29 14.78 12.79
CA ALA A 190 5.02 13.96 13.75
C ALA A 190 5.44 12.65 13.07
N THR A 191 6.72 12.30 13.19
CA THR A 191 7.29 11.13 12.50
C THR A 191 8.28 10.39 13.39
N LEU A 192 8.11 9.07 13.48
CA LEU A 192 9.05 8.14 14.10
C LEU A 192 9.80 7.40 12.97
N ALA A 193 10.82 8.06 12.41
CA ALA A 193 11.51 7.63 11.20
C ALA A 193 12.08 6.20 11.26
N GLN A 194 12.44 5.72 12.46
CA GLN A 194 12.94 4.37 12.70
C GLN A 194 11.86 3.28 12.54
N HIS A 195 10.58 3.66 12.55
CA HIS A 195 9.45 2.74 12.41
C HIS A 195 8.74 2.84 11.06
N LEU A 196 9.14 3.78 10.20
CA LEU A 196 8.60 3.85 8.85
C LEU A 196 9.09 2.67 8.00
N PRO A 197 8.20 2.01 7.24
CA PRO A 197 8.61 0.96 6.32
C PRO A 197 9.54 1.53 5.25
N ARG A 198 10.63 0.80 5.00
CA ARG A 198 11.60 1.14 3.95
C ARG A 198 11.66 -0.01 2.97
N PRO A 199 11.36 0.22 1.68
CA PRO A 199 11.51 -0.79 0.66
C PRO A 199 12.95 -1.32 0.62
N GLN A 200 13.09 -2.64 0.63
CA GLN A 200 14.39 -3.28 0.52
C GLN A 200 14.68 -3.60 -0.95
N PRO A 201 15.93 -3.44 -1.40
CA PRO A 201 16.30 -3.85 -2.73
C PRO A 201 16.11 -5.37 -2.93
N ILE A 202 15.48 -5.74 -4.04
CA ILE A 202 15.23 -7.13 -4.43
C ILE A 202 16.15 -7.46 -5.61
N VAL A 203 16.79 -8.63 -5.58
CA VAL A 203 17.58 -9.12 -6.71
C VAL A 203 16.69 -9.95 -7.63
N LEU A 204 16.51 -9.47 -8.86
CA LEU A 204 15.85 -10.20 -9.94
C LEU A 204 16.90 -10.89 -10.78
N ARG A 205 16.94 -12.22 -10.75
CA ARG A 205 17.89 -13.03 -11.52
C ARG A 205 17.35 -13.32 -12.92
N ARG A 206 18.14 -13.01 -13.96
CA ARG A 206 17.76 -13.25 -15.35
C ARG A 206 17.37 -14.71 -15.61
N ALA A 207 18.18 -15.65 -15.12
CA ALA A 207 17.92 -17.06 -15.31
C ALA A 207 16.63 -17.54 -14.64
N ARG A 208 16.28 -16.95 -13.46
CA ARG A 208 15.04 -17.29 -12.78
C ARG A 208 13.82 -16.72 -13.50
N LEU A 209 13.90 -15.48 -13.98
CA LEU A 209 12.85 -14.87 -14.79
C LEU A 209 12.52 -15.75 -16.00
N ALA A 210 13.54 -16.13 -16.78
CA ALA A 210 13.36 -16.99 -17.95
C ALA A 210 12.79 -18.37 -17.60
N ARG A 211 13.25 -18.97 -16.49
CA ARG A 211 12.78 -20.27 -16.04
C ARG A 211 11.33 -20.25 -15.58
N VAL A 212 10.90 -19.20 -14.86
CA VAL A 212 9.53 -19.09 -14.35
C VAL A 212 8.55 -18.78 -15.47
N LEU A 213 8.92 -17.90 -16.39
CA LEU A 213 8.03 -17.51 -17.49
C LEU A 213 8.05 -18.53 -18.67
N GLY A 214 9.07 -19.40 -18.74
CA GLY A 214 9.23 -20.31 -19.88
C GLY A 214 9.62 -19.62 -21.19
N LEU A 215 10.01 -18.34 -21.13
CA LEU A 215 10.44 -17.53 -22.29
C LEU A 215 11.53 -16.54 -21.89
N GLN A 216 12.25 -16.03 -22.91
CA GLN A 216 13.25 -14.98 -22.72
C GLN A 216 12.62 -13.62 -22.97
N VAL A 217 12.63 -12.77 -21.96
CA VAL A 217 12.30 -11.35 -22.11
C VAL A 217 13.60 -10.57 -22.25
N SER A 218 13.70 -9.67 -23.24
CA SER A 218 14.92 -8.89 -23.43
C SER A 218 15.21 -7.96 -22.26
N ASP A 219 16.48 -7.70 -21.96
CA ASP A 219 16.88 -6.82 -20.87
C ASP A 219 16.26 -5.42 -20.98
N ALA A 220 16.22 -4.89 -22.20
CA ALA A 220 15.60 -3.58 -22.47
C ALA A 220 14.11 -3.57 -22.11
N GLU A 221 13.40 -4.65 -22.38
CA GLU A 221 11.98 -4.76 -22.07
C GLU A 221 11.74 -4.94 -20.57
N VAL A 222 12.54 -5.75 -19.88
CA VAL A 222 12.49 -5.89 -18.41
C VAL A 222 12.67 -4.53 -17.74
N GLU A 223 13.72 -3.79 -18.13
CA GLU A 223 14.01 -2.48 -17.54
C GLU A 223 12.92 -1.46 -17.88
N ARG A 224 12.43 -1.47 -19.12
CA ARG A 224 11.33 -0.60 -19.54
C ARG A 224 10.08 -0.81 -18.68
N ILE A 225 9.70 -2.06 -18.48
CA ILE A 225 8.52 -2.43 -17.66
C ILE A 225 8.70 -1.95 -16.22
N LEU A 226 9.79 -2.36 -15.58
CA LEU A 226 10.01 -2.05 -14.16
C LEU A 226 10.12 -0.52 -13.91
N ARG A 227 10.83 0.21 -14.79
CA ARG A 227 10.92 1.67 -14.68
C ARG A 227 9.59 2.37 -14.94
N ALA A 228 8.80 1.89 -15.91
CA ALA A 228 7.47 2.45 -16.19
C ALA A 228 6.49 2.26 -15.01
N LEU A 229 6.68 1.22 -14.19
CA LEU A 229 5.95 1.00 -12.95
C LEU A 229 6.50 1.85 -11.77
N GLY A 230 7.57 2.63 -12.01
CA GLY A 230 8.18 3.52 -11.03
C GLY A 230 9.20 2.85 -10.11
N LEU A 231 9.71 1.66 -10.46
CA LEU A 231 10.76 1.00 -9.71
C LEU A 231 12.13 1.53 -10.13
N THR A 232 13.07 1.61 -9.18
CA THR A 232 14.48 1.89 -9.48
C THR A 232 15.15 0.59 -9.88
N VAL A 233 15.90 0.62 -11.01
CA VAL A 233 16.50 -0.59 -11.62
C VAL A 233 17.96 -0.35 -11.91
N GLU A 234 18.82 -1.19 -11.33
CA GLU A 234 20.27 -1.22 -11.53
C GLU A 234 20.66 -2.57 -12.13
N ARG A 235 21.53 -2.57 -13.15
CA ARG A 235 22.06 -3.81 -13.76
C ARG A 235 23.10 -4.44 -12.87
N LEU A 236 23.07 -5.75 -12.77
CA LEU A 236 24.09 -6.55 -12.09
C LEU A 236 24.87 -7.39 -13.10
N ALA A 237 26.18 -7.13 -13.23
CA ALA A 237 27.10 -7.92 -14.05
C ALA A 237 27.48 -9.25 -13.37
N ALA A 238 27.46 -9.28 -12.03
CA ALA A 238 27.64 -10.48 -11.21
C ALA A 238 26.57 -10.51 -10.12
N LEU A 239 26.20 -11.70 -9.67
CA LEU A 239 25.30 -11.90 -8.54
C LEU A 239 26.15 -12.13 -7.30
N ASP A 240 26.44 -11.08 -6.54
CA ASP A 240 27.15 -11.21 -5.27
C ASP A 240 26.30 -12.01 -4.27
N GLY A 241 26.81 -13.15 -3.82
CA GLY A 241 26.29 -13.85 -2.65
C GLY A 241 25.01 -14.65 -2.82
N ALA A 242 24.61 -15.05 -4.01
CA ALA A 242 23.56 -16.04 -4.15
C ALA A 242 24.05 -17.40 -3.62
N ALA A 243 23.71 -17.74 -2.37
CA ALA A 243 23.87 -19.07 -1.84
C ALA A 243 23.26 -20.06 -2.84
N ALA A 244 24.11 -20.97 -3.35
CA ALA A 244 23.69 -22.05 -4.23
C ALA A 244 22.57 -22.83 -3.53
N ILE A 245 21.37 -22.78 -4.07
CA ILE A 245 20.33 -23.73 -3.66
C ILE A 245 20.84 -25.11 -4.04
N PRO A 246 20.95 -26.05 -3.12
CA PRO A 246 21.42 -27.41 -3.46
C PRO A 246 20.44 -28.00 -4.48
N SER A 247 20.97 -28.28 -5.66
CA SER A 247 20.28 -29.03 -6.69
C SER A 247 20.23 -30.52 -6.26
N GLY A 248 19.20 -30.83 -5.49
CA GLY A 248 18.90 -32.18 -5.08
C GLY A 248 17.67 -32.70 -5.80
N VAL A 249 17.85 -33.27 -6.97
CA VAL A 249 17.22 -34.50 -7.48
C VAL A 249 17.98 -34.87 -8.77
N GLY A 250 18.83 -35.85 -8.67
CA GLY A 250 19.52 -36.45 -9.83
C GLY A 250 18.52 -37.25 -10.66
N VAL A 251 18.39 -36.87 -11.93
CA VAL A 251 17.91 -37.80 -12.97
C VAL A 251 19.07 -38.10 -13.85
N ALA A 252 19.43 -39.38 -13.93
CA ALA A 252 20.48 -39.89 -14.77
C ALA A 252 20.07 -39.81 -16.23
N ASP A 253 20.89 -39.14 -17.05
CA ASP A 253 20.71 -39.10 -18.50
C ASP A 253 21.83 -39.83 -19.22
N GLY A 254 21.34 -40.60 -20.17
CA GLY A 254 22.19 -41.35 -21.10
C GLY A 254 22.78 -40.46 -22.18
N ALA A 255 23.96 -40.87 -22.59
CA ALA A 255 24.82 -40.25 -23.58
C ALA A 255 24.22 -40.16 -24.99
N GLY A 256 24.54 -39.07 -25.69
CA GLY A 256 24.37 -38.91 -27.12
C GLY A 256 25.33 -37.85 -27.65
N ASP A 257 26.45 -38.31 -28.24
CA ASP A 257 27.41 -37.50 -29.00
C ASP A 257 26.79 -36.81 -30.20
N ALA A 258 27.06 -35.51 -30.37
CA ALA A 258 27.01 -34.86 -31.69
C ALA A 258 27.97 -33.67 -31.76
N ASP A 259 28.91 -33.83 -32.63
CA ASP A 259 29.94 -32.99 -33.18
C ASP A 259 29.51 -31.53 -33.42
N ALA A 260 30.30 -30.60 -32.92
CA ALA A 260 30.10 -29.15 -33.14
C ALA A 260 31.39 -28.55 -33.74
N THR A 261 31.37 -28.37 -35.04
CA THR A 261 32.32 -27.53 -35.77
C THR A 261 32.04 -26.05 -35.51
N ALA A 262 32.85 -25.40 -34.70
CA ALA A 262 32.80 -23.98 -34.43
C ALA A 262 33.50 -23.20 -35.54
N SER A 263 32.74 -22.37 -36.26
CA SER A 263 33.28 -21.28 -37.09
C SER A 263 33.53 -20.05 -36.22
N ARG A 264 34.80 -19.70 -36.02
CA ARG A 264 35.20 -18.41 -35.42
C ARG A 264 35.04 -17.29 -36.45
N MET A 265 34.13 -16.37 -36.23
CA MET A 265 34.17 -15.03 -36.79
C MET A 265 34.58 -14.06 -35.67
N ALA A 266 35.76 -13.46 -35.84
CA ALA A 266 36.22 -12.36 -35.01
C ALA A 266 35.52 -11.07 -35.48
N GLY A 267 34.95 -10.33 -34.54
CA GLY A 267 34.40 -9.00 -34.84
C GLY A 267 33.75 -8.37 -33.61
N ASP A 268 34.43 -7.36 -33.12
CA ASP A 268 33.97 -6.33 -32.19
C ASP A 268 33.89 -6.66 -30.71
N THR A 269 34.95 -6.23 -30.01
CA THR A 269 35.04 -6.25 -28.55
C THR A 269 34.32 -5.04 -27.96
N ASP A 270 32.99 -5.07 -27.95
CA ASP A 270 32.23 -4.36 -26.93
C ASP A 270 32.01 -5.34 -25.75
N THR A 271 32.90 -5.28 -24.76
CA THR A 271 32.80 -6.08 -23.53
C THR A 271 31.70 -5.53 -22.64
N THR A 272 30.47 -5.53 -23.12
CA THR A 272 29.29 -5.40 -22.27
C THR A 272 29.17 -6.69 -21.47
N GLN A 273 29.64 -6.69 -20.22
CA GLN A 273 29.47 -7.83 -19.32
C GLN A 273 28.01 -8.24 -19.34
N ALA A 274 27.74 -9.52 -19.63
CA ALA A 274 26.39 -10.04 -19.73
C ALA A 274 25.64 -9.78 -18.41
N VAL A 275 24.49 -9.13 -18.49
CA VAL A 275 23.65 -8.85 -17.32
C VAL A 275 23.21 -10.17 -16.70
N GLN A 276 23.59 -10.42 -15.44
CA GLN A 276 23.19 -11.60 -14.69
C GLN A 276 21.84 -11.41 -13.99
N GLY A 277 21.47 -10.15 -13.75
CA GLY A 277 20.21 -9.76 -13.11
C GLY A 277 20.10 -8.27 -12.87
N TRP A 278 19.16 -7.92 -12.05
CA TRP A 278 18.88 -6.52 -11.68
C TRP A 278 18.69 -6.41 -10.17
N ARG A 279 19.21 -5.33 -9.59
CA ARG A 279 18.81 -4.88 -8.26
C ARG A 279 17.66 -3.90 -8.44
N VAL A 280 16.51 -4.23 -7.87
CA VAL A 280 15.26 -3.48 -8.06
C VAL A 280 14.76 -2.99 -6.72
N THR A 281 14.47 -1.70 -6.62
CA THR A 281 13.86 -1.11 -5.42
C THR A 281 12.48 -0.57 -5.76
N ALA A 282 11.46 -1.05 -5.06
CA ALA A 282 10.09 -0.58 -5.21
C ALA A 282 9.90 0.79 -4.54
N PRO A 283 9.03 1.68 -5.06
CA PRO A 283 8.64 2.89 -4.33
C PRO A 283 7.76 2.53 -3.13
N THR A 284 7.66 3.43 -2.15
CA THR A 284 6.93 3.20 -0.89
C THR A 284 5.45 2.86 -1.08
N ARG A 285 4.83 3.31 -2.17
CA ARG A 285 3.44 2.98 -2.55
C ARG A 285 3.24 1.52 -3.00
N ARG A 286 4.32 0.82 -3.36
CA ARG A 286 4.31 -0.59 -3.78
C ARG A 286 4.80 -1.47 -2.64
N PHE A 287 4.06 -1.43 -1.53
CA PHE A 287 4.27 -2.26 -0.35
C PHE A 287 3.94 -3.75 -0.57
N ASP A 288 3.35 -4.08 -1.71
CA ASP A 288 3.05 -5.42 -2.21
C ASP A 288 4.28 -6.12 -2.82
N ILE A 289 5.30 -5.36 -3.25
CA ILE A 289 6.52 -5.91 -3.87
C ILE A 289 7.59 -6.11 -2.79
N ALA A 290 7.83 -7.37 -2.42
CA ALA A 290 8.76 -7.74 -1.35
C ALA A 290 9.77 -8.83 -1.76
N ILE A 291 9.45 -9.66 -2.74
CA ILE A 291 10.25 -10.81 -3.18
C ILE A 291 10.46 -10.82 -4.70
N GLU A 292 11.34 -11.67 -5.17
CA GLU A 292 11.69 -11.80 -6.60
C GLU A 292 10.49 -12.18 -7.47
N GLU A 293 9.60 -13.01 -6.93
CA GLU A 293 8.38 -13.47 -7.60
C GLU A 293 7.41 -12.34 -7.91
N ASP A 294 7.31 -11.34 -7.05
CA ASP A 294 6.45 -10.16 -7.28
C ASP A 294 6.95 -9.35 -8.49
N LEU A 295 8.29 -9.24 -8.65
CA LEU A 295 8.87 -8.60 -9.83
C LEU A 295 8.64 -9.40 -11.11
N ILE A 296 8.70 -10.73 -11.03
CA ILE A 296 8.42 -11.63 -12.17
C ILE A 296 6.94 -11.50 -12.56
N GLU A 297 6.02 -11.43 -11.59
CA GLU A 297 4.61 -11.21 -11.85
C GLU A 297 4.35 -9.89 -12.58
N GLU A 298 4.95 -8.79 -12.11
CA GLU A 298 4.80 -7.49 -12.76
C GLU A 298 5.31 -7.48 -14.20
N ILE A 299 6.43 -8.15 -14.45
CA ILE A 299 6.96 -8.30 -15.81
C ILE A 299 5.99 -9.13 -16.66
N ALA A 300 5.52 -10.27 -16.16
CA ALA A 300 4.58 -11.13 -16.87
C ALA A 300 3.28 -10.41 -17.21
N ARG A 301 2.73 -9.67 -16.26
CA ARG A 301 1.48 -8.92 -16.41
C ARG A 301 1.56 -7.84 -17.49
N ILE A 302 2.65 -7.07 -17.51
CA ILE A 302 2.82 -5.98 -18.49
C ILE A 302 3.31 -6.52 -19.85
N HIS A 303 4.14 -7.57 -19.86
CA HIS A 303 4.57 -8.23 -21.08
C HIS A 303 3.38 -8.88 -21.81
N GLY A 304 2.43 -9.40 -21.05
CA GLY A 304 1.20 -10.07 -21.49
C GLY A 304 1.22 -11.56 -21.20
N TYR A 305 0.28 -12.02 -20.38
CA TYR A 305 0.13 -13.44 -20.06
C TYR A 305 -0.16 -14.32 -21.28
N ASP A 306 -0.80 -13.76 -22.31
CA ASP A 306 -1.10 -14.40 -23.58
C ASP A 306 0.16 -14.75 -24.40
N ARG A 307 1.30 -14.11 -24.12
CA ARG A 307 2.59 -14.39 -24.76
C ARG A 307 3.38 -15.49 -24.04
N ILE A 308 2.96 -15.90 -22.84
CA ILE A 308 3.62 -16.96 -22.09
C ILE A 308 3.23 -18.31 -22.69
N PRO A 309 4.22 -19.14 -23.13
CA PRO A 309 3.92 -20.42 -23.75
C PRO A 309 3.22 -21.38 -22.78
N THR A 310 2.14 -21.97 -23.22
CA THR A 310 1.45 -23.04 -22.51
C THR A 310 1.87 -24.38 -23.06
N THR A 311 2.42 -25.27 -22.23
CA THR A 311 2.77 -26.62 -22.61
C THR A 311 1.90 -27.60 -21.83
N LEU A 312 1.38 -28.61 -22.52
CA LEU A 312 0.71 -29.71 -21.84
C LEU A 312 1.74 -30.51 -21.02
N PRO A 313 1.42 -30.94 -19.80
CA PRO A 313 2.27 -31.82 -19.02
C PRO A 313 2.54 -33.10 -19.83
N ALA A 314 3.82 -33.35 -20.15
CA ALA A 314 4.23 -34.58 -20.79
C ALA A 314 4.85 -35.49 -19.74
N GLY A 315 4.31 -36.69 -19.56
CA GLY A 315 4.79 -37.69 -18.63
C GLY A 315 4.07 -39.02 -18.83
N ALA A 316 4.75 -40.14 -18.51
CA ALA A 316 4.09 -41.44 -18.50
C ALA A 316 2.99 -41.44 -17.42
N ALA A 317 1.73 -41.54 -17.82
CA ALA A 317 0.61 -41.74 -16.91
C ALA A 317 0.79 -43.11 -16.24
N ARG A 318 1.16 -43.13 -14.97
CA ARG A 318 1.18 -44.34 -14.16
C ARG A 318 -0.20 -44.45 -13.48
N LEU A 319 -1.03 -45.33 -13.98
CA LEU A 319 -2.25 -45.70 -13.28
C LEU A 319 -1.86 -46.47 -12.00
N VAL A 320 -2.03 -45.85 -10.87
CA VAL A 320 -1.93 -46.49 -9.57
C VAL A 320 -3.33 -46.98 -9.23
N ALA A 321 -3.45 -48.30 -8.99
CA ALA A 321 -4.69 -48.87 -8.54
C ALA A 321 -5.16 -48.16 -7.26
N PRO A 322 -6.44 -47.75 -7.18
CA PRO A 322 -6.97 -47.11 -5.96
C PRO A 322 -6.81 -48.06 -4.77
N THR A 323 -6.42 -47.55 -3.63
CA THR A 323 -6.39 -48.33 -2.38
C THR A 323 -7.82 -48.69 -1.98
N GLU A 324 -8.00 -49.83 -1.30
CA GLU A 324 -9.33 -50.37 -0.87
C GLU A 324 -10.18 -49.31 -0.09
N THR A 325 -9.57 -48.33 0.47
CA THR A 325 -10.22 -47.19 1.16
C THR A 325 -10.80 -46.13 0.22
N ARG A 326 -10.63 -46.25 -1.10
CA ARG A 326 -11.14 -45.31 -2.13
C ARG A 326 -12.13 -45.95 -3.12
N VAL A 327 -12.62 -47.12 -2.85
CA VAL A 327 -13.71 -47.77 -3.62
C VAL A 327 -15.07 -47.48 -2.98
#